data_f3fb614d230fd4708cd6064390e6fad3
#
_entry.id   f3fb614d230fd4708cd6064390e6fad3
#
_cell.length_a   1.000
_cell.length_b   1.000
_cell.length_c   1.000
_cell.angle_alpha   90.00
_cell.angle_beta   90.00
_cell.angle_gamma   90.00
#
_symmetry.space_group_name_H-M   'P 1'
#
loop_
_entity.id
_entity.type
_entity.pdbx_description
1 polymer ?
#
loop_
_entity_poly.entity_id
_entity_poly.type
_entity_poly.pdbx_seq_one_letter_code
_entity_poly.pdbx_strand_id
1 'polypeptide(L)'
;MAEGWEKKLAEKAGRFVLKKEGKGLADFSLVLLSPDKMRAVNKKYRAKDCPTDVLSFEGLDILICPEVVKENAKKFAVSYKQELCRAAIHGALHFLGYDHEKTAKGAKEMREKEEFYLREIVKSC
;
A
#
# COMPACT_ATOMS: atom_id res chain seq x y z
N MET A 1 -15.53 -7.43 -14.76
CA MET A 1 -14.37 -6.54 -14.81
C MET A 1 -13.34 -6.99 -13.80
N ALA A 2 -12.11 -7.06 -14.25
CA ALA A 2 -11.01 -7.58 -13.41
C ALA A 2 -10.70 -6.70 -12.21
N GLU A 3 -10.94 -5.40 -12.33
CA GLU A 3 -10.63 -4.41 -11.32
C GLU A 3 -11.31 -4.64 -9.98
N GLY A 4 -12.43 -5.33 -10.00
CA GLY A 4 -13.19 -5.58 -8.77
C GLY A 4 -12.41 -6.37 -7.73
N TRP A 5 -11.72 -7.42 -8.16
CA TRP A 5 -10.99 -8.28 -7.22
C TRP A 5 -9.74 -7.60 -6.66
N GLU A 6 -9.08 -6.78 -7.48
CA GLU A 6 -7.87 -6.08 -7.06
C GLU A 6 -8.16 -5.09 -5.96
N LYS A 7 -9.19 -4.28 -6.15
CA LYS A 7 -9.60 -3.30 -5.14
C LYS A 7 -10.04 -3.98 -3.85
N LYS A 8 -10.85 -5.04 -3.97
CA LYS A 8 -11.33 -5.79 -2.80
C LYS A 8 -10.19 -6.41 -2.01
N LEU A 9 -9.22 -6.99 -2.69
CA LEU A 9 -8.06 -7.58 -2.03
C LEU A 9 -7.24 -6.52 -1.31
N ALA A 10 -6.97 -5.40 -1.98
CA ALA A 10 -6.20 -4.32 -1.39
C ALA A 10 -6.93 -3.71 -0.18
N GLU A 11 -8.25 -3.52 -0.29
CA GLU A 11 -9.05 -3.02 0.82
C GLU A 11 -9.04 -3.98 2.01
N LYS A 12 -9.13 -5.28 1.74
CA LYS A 12 -9.07 -6.30 2.78
C LYS A 12 -7.74 -6.25 3.51
N ALA A 13 -6.65 -6.16 2.77
CA ALA A 13 -5.31 -6.08 3.37
C ALA A 13 -5.13 -4.81 4.20
N GLY A 14 -5.57 -3.66 3.68
CA GLY A 14 -5.51 -2.40 4.41
C GLY A 14 -6.36 -2.42 5.67
N ARG A 15 -7.58 -2.92 5.57
CA ARG A 15 -8.49 -3.01 6.71
C ARG A 15 -7.95 -3.95 7.79
N PHE A 16 -7.31 -5.03 7.37
CA PHE A 16 -6.67 -5.97 8.28
C PHE A 16 -5.63 -5.26 9.17
N VAL A 17 -4.77 -4.44 8.54
CA VAL A 17 -3.75 -3.68 9.26
C VAL A 17 -4.40 -2.68 10.23
N LEU A 18 -5.37 -1.93 9.75
CA LEU A 18 -6.07 -0.93 10.59
C LEU A 18 -6.68 -1.59 11.82
N LYS A 19 -7.31 -2.74 11.63
CA LYS A 19 -7.94 -3.48 12.72
C LYS A 19 -6.90 -3.96 13.73
N LYS A 20 -5.78 -4.52 13.26
CA LYS A 20 -4.72 -5.02 14.14
C LYS A 20 -4.02 -3.90 14.90
N GLU A 21 -3.97 -2.70 14.31
CA GLU A 21 -3.37 -1.54 14.96
C GLU A 21 -4.36 -0.77 15.84
N GLY A 22 -5.55 -1.33 16.06
CA GLY A 22 -6.54 -0.69 16.92
C GLY A 22 -7.33 0.44 16.29
N LYS A 23 -7.28 0.53 14.95
CA LYS A 23 -7.95 1.59 14.18
C LYS A 23 -8.99 1.02 13.21
N GLY A 24 -9.59 -0.11 13.57
CA GLY A 24 -10.52 -0.82 12.68
C GLY A 24 -11.75 -0.02 12.25
N LEU A 25 -12.12 1.01 13.02
CA LEU A 25 -13.25 1.86 12.68
C LEU A 25 -12.85 3.11 11.90
N ALA A 26 -11.54 3.30 11.64
CA ALA A 26 -11.09 4.45 10.87
C ALA A 26 -11.59 4.35 9.43
N ASP A 27 -12.06 5.46 8.90
CA ASP A 27 -12.44 5.53 7.50
C ASP A 27 -11.19 5.73 6.66
N PHE A 28 -11.04 4.93 5.62
CA PHE A 28 -10.00 5.16 4.64
C PHE A 28 -10.57 4.90 3.26
N SER A 29 -10.06 5.61 2.30
CA SER A 29 -10.43 5.45 0.90
C SER A 29 -9.26 4.85 0.16
N LEU A 30 -9.51 3.81 -0.62
CA LEU A 30 -8.48 3.18 -1.43
C LEU A 30 -8.89 3.30 -2.88
N VAL A 31 -8.02 3.90 -3.69
CA VAL A 31 -8.29 4.18 -5.09
C VAL A 31 -7.19 3.57 -5.95
N LEU A 32 -7.61 2.91 -7.04
CA LEU A 32 -6.67 2.36 -8.02
C LEU A 32 -6.50 3.41 -9.13
N LEU A 33 -5.27 3.72 -9.46
CA LEU A 33 -4.95 4.74 -10.47
C LEU A 33 -4.15 4.15 -11.62
N SER A 34 -4.34 4.72 -12.82
CA SER A 34 -3.49 4.42 -13.97
C SER A 34 -2.10 5.01 -13.73
N PRO A 35 -1.08 4.55 -14.47
CA PRO A 35 0.26 5.12 -14.35
C PRO A 35 0.30 6.63 -14.58
N ASP A 36 -0.46 7.13 -15.57
CA ASP A 36 -0.50 8.57 -15.87
C ASP A 36 -1.06 9.37 -14.70
N LYS A 37 -2.15 8.90 -14.10
CA LYS A 37 -2.75 9.58 -12.96
C LYS A 37 -1.86 9.49 -11.72
N MET A 38 -1.24 8.33 -11.49
CA MET A 38 -0.31 8.17 -10.38
C MET A 38 0.90 9.10 -10.54
N ARG A 39 1.43 9.21 -11.76
CA ARG A 39 2.53 10.11 -12.05
C ARG A 39 2.16 11.55 -11.73
N ALA A 40 0.97 12.00 -12.12
CA ALA A 40 0.50 13.35 -11.87
C ALA A 40 0.42 13.65 -10.37
N VAL A 41 -0.11 12.70 -9.59
CA VAL A 41 -0.22 12.86 -8.14
C VAL A 41 1.17 12.88 -7.49
N ASN A 42 2.04 11.97 -7.91
CA ASN A 42 3.38 11.87 -7.36
C ASN A 42 4.20 13.13 -7.64
N LYS A 43 4.05 13.69 -8.83
CA LYS A 43 4.71 14.95 -9.21
C LYS A 43 4.19 16.10 -8.35
N LYS A 44 2.88 16.19 -8.18
CA LYS A 44 2.25 17.29 -7.44
C LYS A 44 2.60 17.28 -5.96
N TYR A 45 2.55 16.10 -5.31
CA TYR A 45 2.67 16.01 -3.86
C TYR A 45 4.04 15.56 -3.36
N ARG A 46 4.85 14.91 -4.21
CA ARG A 46 6.17 14.40 -3.83
C ARG A 46 7.29 14.93 -4.70
N ALA A 47 6.97 15.78 -5.69
CA ALA A 47 7.94 16.36 -6.64
C ALA A 47 8.70 15.28 -7.42
N LYS A 48 8.08 14.13 -7.65
CA LYS A 48 8.68 13.03 -8.42
C LYS A 48 7.85 12.79 -9.67
N ASP A 49 8.44 13.05 -10.83
CA ASP A 49 7.75 12.96 -12.13
C ASP A 49 7.81 11.54 -12.69
N CYS A 50 7.24 10.61 -11.95
CA CYS A 50 7.16 9.20 -12.35
C CYS A 50 6.04 8.52 -11.56
N PRO A 51 5.46 7.44 -12.10
CA PRO A 51 4.47 6.69 -11.32
C PRO A 51 5.17 5.87 -10.23
N THR A 52 4.41 5.55 -9.18
CA THR A 52 4.89 4.68 -8.10
C THR A 52 3.80 3.65 -7.81
N ASP A 53 4.11 2.65 -7.00
CA ASP A 53 3.17 1.59 -6.68
C ASP A 53 2.07 2.05 -5.72
N VAL A 54 2.44 2.77 -4.67
CA VAL A 54 1.48 3.22 -3.65
C VAL A 54 1.87 4.59 -3.13
N LEU A 55 0.86 5.43 -2.91
CA LEU A 55 1.00 6.70 -2.22
C LEU A 55 -0.06 6.74 -1.15
N SER A 56 0.31 7.19 0.02
CA SER A 56 -0.62 7.31 1.12
C SER A 56 -0.32 8.57 1.90
N PHE A 57 -1.38 9.20 2.37
CA PHE A 57 -1.27 10.42 3.17
C PHE A 57 -1.91 10.14 4.51
N GLU A 58 -1.25 10.54 5.58
CA GLU A 58 -1.72 10.28 6.93
C GLU A 58 -3.17 10.72 7.12
N GLY A 59 -4.04 9.76 7.48
CA GLY A 59 -5.46 10.05 7.69
C GLY A 59 -6.27 10.35 6.44
N LEU A 60 -5.69 10.19 5.25
CA LEU A 60 -6.37 10.48 3.99
C LEU A 60 -6.47 9.23 3.11
N ASP A 61 -6.23 9.38 1.81
CA ASP A 61 -6.42 8.29 0.85
C ASP A 61 -5.21 7.40 0.70
N ILE A 62 -5.45 6.15 0.33
CA ILE A 62 -4.41 5.22 -0.11
C ILE A 62 -4.60 5.05 -1.62
N LEU A 63 -3.58 5.41 -2.38
CA LEU A 63 -3.60 5.34 -3.84
C LEU A 63 -2.66 4.25 -4.31
N ILE A 64 -3.14 3.34 -5.15
CA ILE A 64 -2.34 2.22 -5.66
C ILE A 64 -2.39 2.23 -7.18
N CYS A 65 -1.23 2.01 -7.81
CA CYS A 65 -1.13 1.84 -9.25
C CYS A 65 -0.88 0.37 -9.57
N PRO A 66 -1.90 -0.38 -10.01
CA PRO A 66 -1.75 -1.82 -10.28
C PRO A 66 -0.66 -2.16 -11.29
N GLU A 67 -0.48 -1.30 -12.31
CA GLU A 67 0.55 -1.54 -13.34
C GLU A 67 1.95 -1.59 -12.71
N VAL A 68 2.26 -0.63 -11.83
CA VAL A 68 3.56 -0.59 -11.17
C VAL A 68 3.70 -1.75 -10.17
N VAL A 69 2.61 -2.10 -9.49
CA VAL A 69 2.62 -3.27 -8.58
C VAL A 69 2.95 -4.54 -9.37
N LYS A 70 2.39 -4.71 -10.56
CA LYS A 70 2.69 -5.87 -11.43
C LYS A 70 4.16 -5.91 -11.81
N GLU A 71 4.73 -4.76 -12.16
CA GLU A 71 6.14 -4.66 -12.50
C GLU A 71 7.02 -5.04 -11.31
N ASN A 72 6.66 -4.55 -10.13
CA ASN A 72 7.40 -4.86 -8.90
C ASN A 72 7.31 -6.34 -8.55
N ALA A 73 6.16 -6.96 -8.75
CA ALA A 73 5.98 -8.38 -8.49
C ALA A 73 6.95 -9.21 -9.35
N LYS A 74 7.10 -8.87 -10.62
CA LYS A 74 8.05 -9.53 -11.52
C LYS A 74 9.49 -9.30 -11.06
N LYS A 75 9.80 -8.06 -10.70
CA LYS A 75 11.14 -7.65 -10.26
C LYS A 75 11.58 -8.41 -9.00
N PHE A 76 10.65 -8.62 -8.07
CA PHE A 76 10.94 -9.28 -6.81
C PHE A 76 10.63 -10.78 -6.81
N ALA A 77 10.20 -11.31 -7.95
CA ALA A 77 9.86 -12.72 -8.11
C ALA A 77 8.81 -13.22 -7.11
N VAL A 78 7.78 -12.42 -6.92
CA VAL A 78 6.62 -12.78 -6.08
C VAL A 78 5.35 -12.69 -6.91
N SER A 79 4.25 -13.26 -6.40
CA SER A 79 2.97 -13.18 -7.13
C SER A 79 2.43 -11.74 -7.10
N TYR A 80 1.63 -11.42 -8.10
CA TYR A 80 0.98 -10.12 -8.14
C TYR A 80 0.08 -9.92 -6.92
N LYS A 81 -0.66 -10.95 -6.52
CA LYS A 81 -1.53 -10.89 -5.34
C LYS A 81 -0.74 -10.56 -4.07
N GLN A 82 0.41 -11.19 -3.90
CA GLN A 82 1.26 -10.94 -2.74
C GLN A 82 1.79 -9.51 -2.74
N GLU A 83 2.27 -9.04 -3.90
CA GLU A 83 2.79 -7.68 -4.00
C GLU A 83 1.70 -6.64 -3.81
N LEU A 84 0.49 -6.91 -4.30
CA LEU A 84 -0.66 -6.02 -4.11
C LEU A 84 -1.01 -5.91 -2.62
N CYS A 85 -1.01 -7.03 -1.91
CA CYS A 85 -1.24 -7.02 -0.46
C CYS A 85 -0.14 -6.23 0.25
N ARG A 86 1.12 -6.42 -0.13
CA ARG A 86 2.23 -5.69 0.46
C ARG A 86 2.09 -4.19 0.26
N ALA A 87 1.72 -3.77 -0.95
CA ALA A 87 1.52 -2.34 -1.25
C ALA A 87 0.38 -1.75 -0.39
N ALA A 88 -0.72 -2.49 -0.25
CA ALA A 88 -1.85 -2.04 0.56
C ALA A 88 -1.47 -1.95 2.05
N ILE A 89 -0.71 -2.92 2.55
CA ILE A 89 -0.23 -2.91 3.93
C ILE A 89 0.69 -1.70 4.16
N HIS A 90 1.61 -1.47 3.23
CA HIS A 90 2.52 -0.33 3.30
C HIS A 90 1.74 0.98 3.34
N GLY A 91 0.74 1.12 2.45
CA GLY A 91 -0.11 2.31 2.42
C GLY A 91 -0.90 2.49 3.71
N ALA A 92 -1.43 1.39 4.27
CA ALA A 92 -2.18 1.45 5.52
C ALA A 92 -1.30 1.90 6.70
N LEU A 93 -0.05 1.44 6.75
CA LEU A 93 0.88 1.87 7.79
C LEU A 93 1.18 3.36 7.68
N HIS A 94 1.40 3.86 6.47
CA HIS A 94 1.57 5.30 6.25
C HIS A 94 0.32 6.08 6.64
N PHE A 95 -0.86 5.55 6.29
CA PHE A 95 -2.13 6.15 6.67
C PHE A 95 -2.21 6.35 8.19
N LEU A 96 -1.62 5.42 8.95
CA LEU A 96 -1.60 5.47 10.41
C LEU A 96 -0.47 6.33 10.98
N GLY A 97 0.35 6.91 10.11
CA GLY A 97 1.41 7.81 10.55
C GLY A 97 2.81 7.22 10.62
N TYR A 98 2.97 5.94 10.28
CA TYR A 98 4.31 5.35 10.19
C TYR A 98 5.05 5.99 9.01
N ASP A 99 6.32 6.27 9.21
CA ASP A 99 7.11 6.94 8.19
C ASP A 99 8.50 6.31 8.10
N HIS A 100 8.83 5.78 6.92
CA HIS A 100 10.11 5.12 6.70
C HIS A 100 11.19 6.08 6.21
N GLU A 101 10.84 7.34 5.95
CA GLU A 101 11.79 8.30 5.38
C GLU A 101 12.49 9.19 6.41
N LYS A 102 11.88 9.41 7.56
CA LYS A 102 12.40 10.37 8.54
C LYS A 102 13.59 9.87 9.35
N THR A 103 13.58 8.61 9.77
CA THR A 103 14.65 8.05 10.60
C THR A 103 14.92 6.60 10.24
N ALA A 104 16.14 6.13 10.55
CA ALA A 104 16.49 4.73 10.35
C ALA A 104 15.65 3.81 11.25
N LYS A 105 15.35 4.27 12.47
CA LYS A 105 14.50 3.53 13.40
C LYS A 105 13.08 3.38 12.87
N GLY A 106 12.52 4.46 12.33
CA GLY A 106 11.19 4.45 11.73
C GLY A 106 11.12 3.53 10.51
N ALA A 107 12.15 3.55 9.67
CA ALA A 107 12.23 2.69 8.50
C ALA A 107 12.25 1.22 8.91
N LYS A 108 13.04 0.87 9.92
CA LYS A 108 13.13 -0.50 10.42
C LYS A 108 11.80 -0.97 11.01
N GLU A 109 11.19 -0.14 11.83
CA GLU A 109 9.91 -0.45 12.47
C GLU A 109 8.82 -0.70 11.43
N MET A 110 8.73 0.17 10.44
CA MET A 110 7.74 0.04 9.39
C MET A 110 7.95 -1.23 8.56
N ARG A 111 9.21 -1.52 8.21
CA ARG A 111 9.55 -2.73 7.45
C ARG A 111 9.19 -3.99 8.22
N GLU A 112 9.48 -4.03 9.52
CA GLU A 112 9.16 -5.17 10.36
C GLU A 112 7.66 -5.40 10.46
N LYS A 113 6.89 -4.33 10.62
CA LYS A 113 5.43 -4.44 10.66
C LYS A 113 4.86 -4.86 9.30
N GLU A 114 5.40 -4.32 8.22
CA GLU A 114 4.99 -4.68 6.87
C GLU A 114 5.18 -6.18 6.63
N GLU A 115 6.34 -6.71 6.98
CA GLU A 115 6.64 -8.13 6.83
C GLU A 115 5.75 -9.00 7.72
N PHE A 116 5.53 -8.57 8.96
CA PHE A 116 4.68 -9.30 9.90
C PHE A 116 3.23 -9.39 9.39
N TYR A 117 2.66 -8.28 8.97
CA TYR A 117 1.27 -8.28 8.49
C TYR A 117 1.12 -9.03 7.18
N LEU A 118 2.11 -8.96 6.32
CA LEU A 118 2.09 -9.71 5.07
C LEU A 118 2.04 -11.21 5.34
N ARG A 119 2.87 -11.69 6.27
CA ARG A 119 2.86 -13.10 6.65
C ARG A 119 1.50 -13.51 7.22
N GLU A 120 0.92 -12.66 8.06
CA GLU A 120 -0.37 -12.95 8.69
C GLU A 120 -1.51 -13.02 7.68
N ILE A 121 -1.55 -12.10 6.73
CA ILE A 121 -2.63 -12.08 5.76
C ILE A 121 -2.50 -13.23 4.74
N VAL A 122 -1.28 -13.60 4.39
CA VAL A 122 -1.04 -14.73 3.50
C VAL A 122 -1.52 -16.02 4.14
N LYS A 123 -1.30 -16.18 5.46
CA LYS A 123 -1.79 -17.35 6.20
C LYS A 123 -3.30 -17.45 6.21
N SER A 124 -4.00 -16.31 6.24
CA SER A 124 -5.46 -16.29 6.35
C SER A 124 -6.16 -16.40 5.00
N CYS A 125 -5.40 -16.42 3.91
CA CYS A 125 -5.97 -16.59 2.56
C CYS A 125 -5.96 -18.07 2.10
#